data_c89cc02715022ca1fa7cff236efc8219
#
_entry.id   c89cc02715022ca1fa7cff236efc8219
#
_cell.length_a   1.000
_cell.length_b   1.000
_cell.length_c   1.000
_cell.angle_alpha   90.00
_cell.angle_beta   90.00
_cell.angle_gamma   90.00
#
_symmetry.space_group_name_H-M   'P 1'
#
loop_
_entity.id
_entity.type
_entity.pdbx_description
1 polymer ?
#
loop_
_entity_poly.entity_id
_entity_poly.type
_entity_poly.pdbx_seq_one_letter_code
_entity_poly.pdbx_strand_id
1 'polypeptide(L)'
;MAAVEELIRREADGSISFGNHTLSEKAKVEDFSHEGDLYKVKTYRTMTKLEKNGMFAYESVPGTSVLFFNEREDGVSFLVEGSEDAQITIGLQDDAEDDVKINGEDAGRMCTNLGGKLSLSVELAGAGEVKVEISK
;
A
#
# COMPACT_ATOMS: atom_id res chain seq x y z
N MET A 1 0.25 14.55 -9.60
CA MET A 1 -0.22 14.28 -8.22
C MET A 1 -0.80 12.89 -8.17
N ALA A 2 -0.34 12.09 -7.24
CA ALA A 2 -0.76 10.69 -7.12
C ALA A 2 -1.96 10.49 -6.20
N ALA A 3 -2.48 11.55 -5.57
CA ALA A 3 -3.64 11.43 -4.67
C ALA A 3 -4.86 10.90 -5.41
N VAL A 4 -5.52 9.90 -4.81
CA VAL A 4 -6.70 9.27 -5.39
C VAL A 4 -7.94 9.98 -4.84
N GLU A 5 -8.54 10.83 -5.67
CA GLU A 5 -9.67 11.66 -5.23
C GLU A 5 -10.89 10.83 -4.83
N GLU A 6 -11.11 9.70 -5.51
CA GLU A 6 -12.20 8.78 -5.22
C GLU A 6 -11.93 7.93 -3.96
N LEU A 7 -10.75 8.05 -3.37
CA LEU A 7 -10.22 7.28 -2.24
C LEU A 7 -9.82 5.85 -2.61
N ILE A 8 -10.49 5.24 -3.56
CA ILE A 8 -10.14 3.93 -4.12
C ILE A 8 -10.76 3.81 -5.52
N ARG A 9 -10.01 3.25 -6.46
CA ARG A 9 -10.51 3.04 -7.83
C ARG A 9 -9.88 1.81 -8.46
N ARG A 10 -10.55 1.26 -9.47
CA ARG A 10 -10.03 0.17 -10.30
C ARG A 10 -9.18 0.73 -11.41
N GLU A 11 -8.07 0.06 -11.70
CA GLU A 11 -7.23 0.41 -12.85
C GLU A 11 -7.46 -0.57 -14.00
N ALA A 12 -7.11 -0.15 -15.20
CA ALA A 12 -7.37 -0.95 -16.41
C ALA A 12 -6.55 -2.25 -16.44
N ASP A 13 -5.44 -2.32 -15.71
CA ASP A 13 -4.57 -3.50 -15.67
C ASP A 13 -4.99 -4.53 -14.60
N GLY A 14 -6.12 -4.31 -13.92
CA GLY A 14 -6.60 -5.20 -12.87
C GLY A 14 -6.10 -4.86 -11.47
N SER A 15 -5.24 -3.87 -11.34
CA SER A 15 -4.79 -3.38 -10.04
C SER A 15 -5.78 -2.35 -9.48
N ILE A 16 -5.54 -1.90 -8.25
CA ILE A 16 -6.31 -0.82 -7.64
C ILE A 16 -5.40 0.30 -7.19
N SER A 17 -5.94 1.51 -7.16
CA SER A 17 -5.25 2.67 -6.59
C SER A 17 -6.10 3.19 -5.43
N PHE A 18 -5.45 3.60 -4.35
CA PHE A 18 -6.17 4.04 -3.16
C PHE A 18 -5.35 5.03 -2.35
N GLY A 19 -6.07 5.77 -1.50
CA GLY A 19 -5.47 6.67 -0.54
C GLY A 19 -5.36 8.10 -1.04
N ASN A 20 -5.55 9.04 -0.13
CA ASN A 20 -5.37 10.46 -0.40
C ASN A 20 -4.73 11.12 0.82
N HIS A 21 -3.40 11.27 0.75
CA HIS A 21 -2.60 11.83 1.85
C HIS A 21 -2.75 13.35 1.99
N THR A 22 -3.47 13.99 1.07
CA THR A 22 -3.66 15.45 1.12
C THR A 22 -4.84 15.85 1.99
N LEU A 23 -5.69 14.92 2.40
CA LEU A 23 -6.86 15.21 3.20
C LEU A 23 -6.50 15.55 4.63
N SER A 24 -7.08 16.63 5.17
CA SER A 24 -6.88 17.02 6.57
C SER A 24 -7.71 16.18 7.54
N GLU A 25 -8.82 15.63 7.09
CA GLU A 25 -9.73 14.82 7.89
C GLU A 25 -9.87 13.41 7.32
N LYS A 26 -10.05 12.44 8.20
CA LYS A 26 -10.19 11.03 7.80
C LYS A 26 -11.41 10.84 6.91
N ALA A 27 -11.20 10.15 5.81
CA ALA A 27 -12.27 9.74 4.90
C ALA A 27 -12.17 8.23 4.71
N LYS A 28 -13.30 7.61 4.39
CA LYS A 28 -13.32 6.16 4.17
C LYS A 28 -14.30 5.77 3.07
N VAL A 29 -14.01 4.64 2.43
CA VAL A 29 -14.91 3.95 1.50
C VAL A 29 -14.99 2.50 1.96
N GLU A 30 -16.20 1.95 2.05
CA GLU A 30 -16.43 0.57 2.44
C GLU A 30 -17.10 -0.19 1.31
N ASP A 31 -16.97 -1.51 1.35
CA ASP A 31 -17.66 -2.41 0.39
C ASP A 31 -17.32 -2.10 -1.07
N PHE A 32 -16.08 -1.71 -1.33
CA PHE A 32 -15.62 -1.52 -2.71
C PHE A 32 -15.33 -2.88 -3.33
N SER A 33 -16.11 -3.26 -4.32
CA SER A 33 -16.00 -4.56 -4.98
C SER A 33 -14.99 -4.53 -6.11
N HIS A 34 -14.05 -5.49 -6.11
CA HIS A 34 -13.06 -5.62 -7.17
C HIS A 34 -12.62 -7.08 -7.27
N GLU A 35 -12.84 -7.68 -8.43
CA GLU A 35 -12.45 -9.07 -8.75
C GLU A 35 -12.89 -10.08 -7.70
N GLY A 36 -14.11 -9.93 -7.20
CA GLY A 36 -14.69 -10.85 -6.22
C GLY A 36 -14.36 -10.54 -4.77
N ASP A 37 -13.55 -9.53 -4.51
CA ASP A 37 -13.16 -9.13 -3.16
C ASP A 37 -13.81 -7.81 -2.76
N LEU A 38 -14.00 -7.61 -1.46
CA LEU A 38 -14.52 -6.38 -0.90
C LEU A 38 -13.40 -5.64 -0.17
N TYR A 39 -13.20 -4.39 -0.54
CA TYR A 39 -12.15 -3.55 0.01
C TYR A 39 -12.72 -2.42 0.85
N LYS A 40 -11.97 -2.02 1.87
CA LYS A 40 -12.26 -0.87 2.69
C LYS A 40 -10.99 -0.04 2.82
N VAL A 41 -11.10 1.27 2.59
CA VAL A 41 -9.98 2.18 2.74
C VAL A 41 -10.32 3.27 3.74
N LYS A 42 -9.37 3.62 4.59
CA LYS A 42 -9.38 4.81 5.44
C LYS A 42 -8.13 5.59 5.12
N THR A 43 -8.27 6.88 4.86
CA THR A 43 -7.11 7.65 4.43
C THR A 43 -7.26 9.12 4.80
N TYR A 44 -6.17 9.71 5.20
CA TYR A 44 -5.98 11.14 5.37
C TYR A 44 -4.49 11.38 5.63
N ARG A 45 -4.11 12.63 5.94
CA ARG A 45 -2.68 12.97 6.08
C ARG A 45 -1.94 12.19 7.15
N THR A 46 -2.63 11.68 8.17
CA THR A 46 -2.01 10.98 9.30
C THR A 46 -1.81 9.49 9.04
N MET A 47 -2.70 8.87 8.26
CA MET A 47 -2.56 7.44 7.96
C MET A 47 -3.38 7.05 6.74
N THR A 48 -2.97 5.97 6.08
CA THR A 48 -3.73 5.29 5.04
C THR A 48 -3.77 3.81 5.37
N LYS A 49 -4.96 3.20 5.33
CA LYS A 49 -5.13 1.79 5.64
C LYS A 49 -6.09 1.15 4.64
N LEU A 50 -5.71 -0.02 4.14
CA LEU A 50 -6.54 -0.82 3.24
C LEU A 50 -6.81 -2.17 3.88
N GLU A 51 -8.09 -2.58 3.87
CA GLU A 51 -8.51 -3.92 4.27
C GLU A 51 -9.15 -4.61 3.08
N LYS A 52 -8.92 -5.92 2.95
CA LYS A 52 -9.48 -6.76 1.89
C LYS A 52 -10.24 -7.90 2.57
N ASN A 53 -11.56 -7.97 2.33
CA ASN A 53 -12.44 -8.95 2.97
C ASN A 53 -12.32 -8.93 4.50
N GLY A 54 -12.17 -7.73 5.07
CA GLY A 54 -12.03 -7.54 6.51
C GLY A 54 -10.64 -7.84 7.07
N MET A 55 -9.69 -8.20 6.19
CA MET A 55 -8.33 -8.54 6.61
C MET A 55 -7.35 -7.44 6.24
N PHE A 56 -6.33 -7.27 7.05
CA PHE A 56 -5.29 -6.27 6.84
C PHE A 56 -4.56 -6.49 5.51
N ALA A 57 -4.45 -5.44 4.71
CA ALA A 57 -3.70 -5.49 3.45
C ALA A 57 -2.55 -4.48 3.41
N TYR A 58 -2.79 -3.23 3.81
CA TYR A 58 -1.80 -2.15 3.73
C TYR A 58 -2.06 -1.12 4.80
N GLU A 59 -1.00 -0.56 5.37
CA GLU A 59 -1.10 0.60 6.27
C GLU A 59 0.15 1.45 6.15
N SER A 60 -0.02 2.76 6.16
CA SER A 60 1.11 3.69 6.23
C SER A 60 0.87 4.76 7.28
N VAL A 61 1.95 5.20 7.91
CA VAL A 61 1.96 6.32 8.86
C VAL A 61 3.20 7.15 8.56
N PRO A 62 3.06 8.43 8.21
CA PRO A 62 1.82 9.15 7.91
C PRO A 62 1.13 8.63 6.64
N GLY A 63 0.05 9.30 6.25
CA GLY A 63 -0.75 8.89 5.10
C GLY A 63 0.00 8.92 3.78
N THR A 64 -0.38 8.02 2.88
CA THR A 64 0.19 7.92 1.53
C THR A 64 -0.93 7.73 0.51
N SER A 65 -0.58 7.92 -0.75
CA SER A 65 -1.44 7.58 -1.88
C SER A 65 -0.75 6.48 -2.66
N VAL A 66 -1.47 5.41 -2.97
CA VAL A 66 -0.92 4.19 -3.58
C VAL A 66 -1.57 3.98 -4.94
N LEU A 67 -0.72 3.77 -5.95
CA LEU A 67 -1.18 3.56 -7.32
C LEU A 67 -0.78 2.17 -7.79
N PHE A 68 -1.68 1.52 -8.54
CA PHE A 68 -1.41 0.24 -9.17
C PHE A 68 -0.98 -0.82 -8.16
N PHE A 69 -1.71 -0.91 -7.06
CA PHE A 69 -1.49 -1.93 -6.04
C PHE A 69 -1.92 -3.28 -6.62
N ASN A 70 -0.94 -4.14 -6.85
CA ASN A 70 -1.14 -5.41 -7.53
C ASN A 70 -0.60 -6.55 -6.67
N GLU A 71 -1.51 -7.35 -6.14
CA GLU A 71 -1.15 -8.55 -5.37
C GLU A 71 -1.12 -9.75 -6.30
N ARG A 72 -0.03 -10.52 -6.23
CA ARG A 72 0.15 -11.75 -7.00
C ARG A 72 0.50 -12.88 -6.04
N GLU A 73 0.47 -14.11 -6.53
CA GLU A 73 0.87 -15.26 -5.72
C GLU A 73 2.33 -15.16 -5.26
N ASP A 74 3.18 -14.54 -6.06
CA ASP A 74 4.61 -14.41 -5.78
C ASP A 74 4.99 -13.08 -5.15
N GLY A 75 4.03 -12.20 -4.85
CA GLY A 75 4.35 -10.94 -4.20
C GLY A 75 3.35 -9.82 -4.45
N VAL A 76 3.81 -8.61 -4.22
CA VAL A 76 3.00 -7.40 -4.40
C VAL A 76 3.88 -6.29 -4.96
N SER A 77 3.29 -5.44 -5.80
CA SER A 77 3.97 -4.25 -6.32
C SER A 77 3.02 -3.06 -6.36
N PHE A 78 3.57 -1.87 -6.17
CA PHE A 78 2.79 -0.64 -6.21
C PHE A 78 3.69 0.57 -6.34
N LEU A 79 3.08 1.71 -6.71
CA LEU A 79 3.70 3.02 -6.62
C LEU A 79 3.12 3.74 -5.41
N VAL A 80 3.94 4.48 -4.68
CA VAL A 80 3.50 5.19 -3.49
C VAL A 80 4.03 6.61 -3.49
N GLU A 81 3.20 7.55 -3.03
CA GLU A 81 3.57 8.97 -2.90
C GLU A 81 3.08 9.48 -1.55
N GLY A 82 3.85 10.36 -0.93
CA GLY A 82 3.48 10.99 0.32
C GLY A 82 4.25 12.27 0.55
N SER A 83 3.78 13.09 1.47
CA SER A 83 4.42 14.36 1.83
C SER A 83 5.66 14.16 2.70
N GLU A 84 5.70 13.04 3.41
CA GLU A 84 6.76 12.74 4.38
C GLU A 84 7.19 11.29 4.22
N ASP A 85 8.37 10.97 4.73
CA ASP A 85 8.83 9.59 4.81
C ASP A 85 7.84 8.78 5.65
N ALA A 86 7.56 7.56 5.23
CA ALA A 86 6.50 6.77 5.84
C ALA A 86 6.98 5.39 6.26
N GLN A 87 6.39 4.90 7.33
CA GLN A 87 6.46 3.50 7.74
C GLN A 87 5.30 2.78 7.08
N ILE A 88 5.60 1.79 6.24
CA ILE A 88 4.60 1.05 5.47
C ILE A 88 4.57 -0.40 5.96
N THR A 89 3.36 -0.91 6.21
CA THR A 89 3.15 -2.30 6.62
C THR A 89 2.25 -2.98 5.62
N ILE A 90 2.65 -4.15 5.13
CA ILE A 90 1.94 -4.92 4.11
C ILE A 90 1.51 -6.25 4.71
N GLY A 91 0.27 -6.67 4.43
CA GLY A 91 -0.21 -7.99 4.82
C GLY A 91 0.23 -9.03 3.79
N LEU A 92 1.04 -9.98 4.22
CA LEU A 92 1.58 -11.05 3.39
C LEU A 92 1.37 -12.39 4.06
N GLN A 93 2.20 -13.38 3.73
CA GLN A 93 2.13 -14.70 4.32
C GLN A 93 2.90 -14.75 5.64
N ASP A 94 2.39 -15.49 6.62
CA ASP A 94 3.03 -15.66 7.92
C ASP A 94 4.42 -16.27 7.79
N ASP A 95 5.35 -15.76 8.63
CA ASP A 95 6.66 -16.37 8.85
C ASP A 95 7.43 -16.63 7.55
N ALA A 96 7.32 -15.72 6.60
CA ALA A 96 7.95 -15.82 5.28
C ALA A 96 9.06 -14.80 5.12
N GLU A 97 10.00 -15.11 4.23
CA GLU A 97 11.02 -14.15 3.80
C GLU A 97 10.70 -13.67 2.40
N ASP A 98 10.79 -12.37 2.18
CA ASP A 98 10.51 -11.75 0.90
C ASP A 98 11.64 -10.82 0.48
N ASP A 99 11.90 -10.76 -0.83
CA ASP A 99 12.84 -9.81 -1.40
C ASP A 99 12.14 -8.48 -1.63
N VAL A 100 12.76 -7.39 -1.20
CA VAL A 100 12.19 -6.05 -1.32
C VAL A 100 13.06 -5.21 -2.24
N LYS A 101 12.42 -4.57 -3.22
CA LYS A 101 13.06 -3.61 -4.12
C LYS A 101 12.34 -2.28 -4.03
N ILE A 102 13.10 -1.20 -3.96
CA ILE A 102 12.58 0.16 -3.93
C ILE A 102 13.22 0.92 -5.09
N ASN A 103 12.40 1.40 -6.02
CA ASN A 103 12.84 2.04 -7.27
C ASN A 103 13.84 1.20 -8.07
N GLY A 104 13.61 -0.14 -8.06
CA GLY A 104 14.47 -1.07 -8.78
C GLY A 104 15.75 -1.45 -8.05
N GLU A 105 16.03 -0.85 -6.90
CA GLU A 105 17.21 -1.17 -6.09
C GLU A 105 16.86 -2.21 -5.03
N ASP A 106 17.72 -3.20 -4.88
CA ASP A 106 17.53 -4.27 -3.91
C ASP A 106 17.67 -3.70 -2.49
N ALA A 107 16.60 -3.78 -1.71
CA ALA A 107 16.59 -3.35 -0.32
C ALA A 107 16.84 -4.52 0.67
N GLY A 108 17.10 -5.72 0.13
CA GLY A 108 17.40 -6.90 0.92
C GLY A 108 16.20 -7.81 1.12
N ARG A 109 16.42 -8.87 1.89
CA ARG A 109 15.35 -9.79 2.28
C ARG A 109 14.81 -9.38 3.63
N MET A 110 13.50 -9.43 3.77
CA MET A 110 12.83 -9.08 5.01
C MET A 110 11.86 -10.19 5.40
N CYS A 111 11.71 -10.39 6.71
CA CYS A 111 10.82 -11.43 7.25
C CYS A 111 9.51 -10.81 7.68
N THR A 112 8.40 -11.50 7.40
CA THR A 112 7.12 -11.14 7.97
C THR A 112 7.10 -11.57 9.45
N ASN A 113 6.23 -10.93 10.24
CA ASN A 113 6.02 -11.32 11.63
C ASN A 113 5.01 -12.47 11.71
N LEU A 114 4.66 -12.91 12.92
CA LEU A 114 3.71 -14.00 13.16
C LEU A 114 2.30 -13.72 12.60
N GLY A 115 1.96 -12.45 12.42
CA GLY A 115 0.70 -12.06 11.79
C GLY A 115 0.79 -11.91 10.28
N GLY A 116 1.91 -12.26 9.67
CA GLY A 116 2.11 -12.14 8.23
C GLY A 116 2.35 -10.71 7.76
N LYS A 117 2.75 -9.81 8.63
CA LYS A 117 2.95 -8.40 8.30
C LYS A 117 4.42 -8.07 8.09
N LEU A 118 4.71 -7.40 6.98
CA LEU A 118 6.02 -6.90 6.65
C LEU A 118 6.03 -5.38 6.79
N SER A 119 6.97 -4.84 7.58
CA SER A 119 7.10 -3.40 7.79
C SER A 119 8.38 -2.88 7.17
N LEU A 120 8.29 -1.75 6.47
CA LEU A 120 9.46 -1.11 5.89
C LEU A 120 9.31 0.41 5.96
N SER A 121 10.47 1.10 5.97
CA SER A 121 10.51 2.55 5.93
C SER A 121 10.83 2.98 4.51
N VAL A 122 10.05 3.93 3.97
CA VAL A 122 10.23 4.42 2.61
C VAL A 122 10.39 5.93 2.64
N GLU A 123 11.42 6.42 1.96
CA GLU A 123 11.69 7.85 1.85
C GLU A 123 10.81 8.45 0.76
N LEU A 124 9.83 9.23 1.15
CA LEU A 124 8.84 9.81 0.25
C LEU A 124 8.91 11.32 0.15
N ALA A 125 9.47 11.99 1.15
CA ALA A 125 9.54 13.46 1.18
C ALA A 125 10.35 13.95 -0.02
N GLY A 126 9.69 14.69 -0.92
CA GLY A 126 10.34 15.23 -2.10
C GLY A 126 10.70 14.20 -3.17
N ALA A 127 10.31 12.95 -3.01
CA ALA A 127 10.70 11.87 -3.92
C ALA A 127 9.74 11.66 -5.09
N GLY A 128 8.52 12.22 -5.02
CA GLY A 128 7.49 11.92 -5.99
C GLY A 128 7.00 10.49 -5.83
N GLU A 129 6.73 9.81 -6.92
CA GLU A 129 6.30 8.41 -6.88
C GLU A 129 7.48 7.48 -6.65
N VAL A 130 7.33 6.57 -5.71
CA VAL A 130 8.34 5.56 -5.39
C VAL A 130 7.75 4.19 -5.70
N LYS A 131 8.47 3.37 -6.44
CA LYS A 131 8.03 2.02 -6.78
C LYS A 131 8.52 1.04 -5.71
N VAL A 132 7.60 0.24 -5.17
CA VAL A 132 7.91 -0.81 -4.20
C VAL A 132 7.52 -2.15 -4.81
N GLU A 133 8.45 -3.10 -4.78
CA GLU A 133 8.22 -4.46 -5.26
C GLU A 133 8.64 -5.43 -4.17
N ILE A 134 7.73 -6.33 -3.80
CA ILE A 134 7.99 -7.37 -2.81
C ILE A 134 7.72 -8.70 -3.48
N SER A 135 8.70 -9.60 -3.45
CA SER A 135 8.57 -10.93 -4.08
C SER A 135 9.11 -12.02 -3.17
N LYS A 136 8.51 -13.19 -3.28
CA LYS A 136 8.92 -14.37 -2.48
C LYS A 136 10.24 -14.94 -2.96
#